data_e1b5c0a779e8b7aeacd509af6be3f7f7
#
_entry.id   e1b5c0a779e8b7aeacd509af6be3f7f7
#
_cell.length_a   1.000
_cell.length_b   1.000
_cell.length_c   1.000
_cell.angle_alpha   90.00
_cell.angle_beta   90.00
_cell.angle_gamma   90.00
#
_symmetry.space_group_name_H-M   'P 1'
#
loop_
_entity.id
_entity.type
_entity.pdbx_description
1 polymer ?
#
loop_
_entity_poly.entity_id
_entity_poly.type
_entity_poly.pdbx_seq_one_letter_code
_entity_poly.pdbx_strand_id
1 'polypeptide(L)'
;MFPQRLDSPQAYGIAKAMMDGFNRHYRLFRTESSRAKHRFETADWHGQQRAQRERIEFYDLRVKECVRRLEKEFSAGAQPMDVWHQVKLHYIGLLVNHHQPELAETFFNSVTTKILHRTHFHNDFIFVRPAVSTEYIENDEPAARPTYRAFYPTRENLHETLCHIVEAFQLQREFVDLPRDAGCVVSAMRGRLDKVRLRANFQIQVLSSLFFRNKGAYVVGKIINGFNEVPFALPILHDDDGRLFIDAALFGEDDLQMLFSFARAYFMVDMEVPSAYVQFLRSLMPRKPRAEIYNALGLAKQGKTLFYRDFLYHLKHSTDKFRIAPGIKGMVMLVFDLPSFPFVFKLIKDYFPPPKETTREQIKGKYLLVKQHDRVGRMADTLEYSEVAFPRERFDDALIAEIEKFAPSQLEISDRDGDGHQEVIIKHLYIERRMIPLNIYLQEAFDTGLSDPRAHQQMERSVIEYGNAIKDLVAANIFPGDMLWKNFGITRNGKVVFYDYDEIEYLTDCNFRRVPTPRNEEEEMSGEVWYTVGPHDVFPETFGPFLLGNDAVRAVFMQHHGDLLDVAFWQQHKERIQAGHVYDVFPYDPERRFHHAAH
;
A
#
# COMPACT_ATOMS: atom_id res chain seq x y z
N MET A 1 -15.42 42.53 -6.22
CA MET A 1 -16.14 41.95 -5.08
C MET A 1 -15.21 42.08 -3.88
N PHE A 2 -15.49 42.98 -2.96
CA PHE A 2 -14.63 43.20 -1.79
C PHE A 2 -14.72 42.00 -0.84
N PRO A 3 -13.63 41.58 -0.17
CA PRO A 3 -13.69 40.48 0.75
C PRO A 3 -14.71 40.80 1.86
N GLN A 4 -15.69 39.90 2.02
CA GLN A 4 -16.57 39.96 3.19
C GLN A 4 -15.69 39.96 4.44
N ARG A 5 -15.98 40.85 5.39
CA ARG A 5 -15.26 40.91 6.67
C ARG A 5 -15.30 39.52 7.33
N LEU A 6 -14.15 39.04 7.74
CA LEU A 6 -13.98 37.78 8.52
C LEU A 6 -14.44 38.04 9.98
N ASP A 7 -15.70 38.39 10.18
CA ASP A 7 -16.20 38.96 11.45
C ASP A 7 -16.86 37.93 12.39
N SER A 8 -16.90 36.62 12.02
CA SER A 8 -17.53 35.64 12.91
C SER A 8 -16.51 34.99 13.87
N PRO A 9 -16.52 35.36 15.17
CA PRO A 9 -15.69 34.69 16.19
C PRO A 9 -15.93 33.20 16.26
N GLN A 10 -17.15 32.76 15.92
CA GLN A 10 -17.53 31.34 15.88
C GLN A 10 -16.86 30.60 14.73
N ALA A 11 -16.79 31.20 13.52
CA ALA A 11 -16.10 30.62 12.39
C ALA A 11 -14.60 30.45 12.66
N TYR A 12 -13.97 31.47 13.26
CA TYR A 12 -12.57 31.36 13.69
C TYR A 12 -12.38 30.27 14.76
N GLY A 13 -13.30 30.20 15.75
CA GLY A 13 -13.28 29.18 16.80
C GLY A 13 -13.34 27.76 16.23
N ILE A 14 -14.22 27.51 15.25
CA ILE A 14 -14.33 26.22 14.54
C ILE A 14 -13.03 25.93 13.78
N ALA A 15 -12.52 26.85 12.99
CA ALA A 15 -11.29 26.69 12.22
C ALA A 15 -10.10 26.35 13.11
N LYS A 16 -9.95 27.08 14.24
CA LYS A 16 -8.90 26.84 15.23
C LYS A 16 -9.05 25.47 15.90
N ALA A 17 -10.26 25.08 16.30
CA ALA A 17 -10.51 23.76 16.89
C ALA A 17 -10.20 22.61 15.93
N MET A 18 -10.45 22.79 14.62
CA MET A 18 -10.06 21.81 13.60
C MET A 18 -8.53 21.73 13.45
N MET A 19 -7.83 22.87 13.45
CA MET A 19 -6.36 22.91 13.41
C MET A 19 -5.75 22.26 14.65
N ASP A 20 -6.28 22.52 15.84
CA ASP A 20 -5.86 21.89 17.09
C ASP A 20 -6.08 20.37 17.04
N GLY A 21 -7.20 19.92 16.45
CA GLY A 21 -7.50 18.51 16.20
C GLY A 21 -6.48 17.85 15.29
N PHE A 22 -6.10 18.52 14.20
CA PHE A 22 -5.04 18.06 13.32
C PHE A 22 -3.68 17.97 14.02
N ASN A 23 -3.28 19.02 14.72
CA ASN A 23 -2.01 19.06 15.44
C ASN A 23 -1.91 17.97 16.51
N ARG A 24 -3.01 17.69 17.20
CA ARG A 24 -3.09 16.56 18.14
C ARG A 24 -2.96 15.22 17.42
N HIS A 25 -3.67 15.04 16.31
CA HIS A 25 -3.58 13.82 15.49
C HIS A 25 -2.15 13.55 15.07
N TYR A 26 -1.48 14.54 14.48
CA TYR A 26 -0.15 14.36 13.94
C TYR A 26 0.92 14.12 15.03
N ARG A 27 0.81 14.80 16.16
CA ARG A 27 1.68 14.55 17.32
C ARG A 27 1.57 13.10 17.82
N LEU A 28 0.35 12.58 17.92
CA LEU A 28 0.14 11.18 18.33
C LEU A 28 0.64 10.20 17.26
N PHE A 29 0.46 10.52 16.00
CA PHE A 29 1.01 9.74 14.88
C PHE A 29 2.54 9.65 14.95
N ARG A 30 3.23 10.76 15.22
CA ARG A 30 4.68 10.78 15.42
C ARG A 30 5.10 9.98 16.65
N THR A 31 4.41 10.15 17.76
CA THR A 31 4.68 9.41 19.00
C THR A 31 4.63 7.90 18.74
N GLU A 32 3.63 7.42 18.03
CA GLU A 32 3.50 6.01 17.72
C GLU A 32 4.57 5.52 16.72
N SER A 33 4.89 6.36 15.73
CA SER A 33 5.96 6.06 14.78
C SER A 33 7.34 6.01 15.44
N SER A 34 7.63 6.89 16.41
CA SER A 34 8.91 6.91 17.13
C SER A 34 9.12 5.67 18.01
N ARG A 35 8.04 5.09 18.54
CA ARG A 35 8.08 3.84 19.31
C ARG A 35 8.52 2.62 18.49
N ALA A 36 8.47 2.70 17.16
CA ALA A 36 8.91 1.61 16.27
C ALA A 36 10.39 1.26 16.49
N LYS A 37 11.25 2.26 16.77
CA LYS A 37 12.65 2.03 17.10
C LYS A 37 12.79 1.15 18.35
N HIS A 38 12.09 1.49 19.43
CA HIS A 38 12.14 0.71 20.66
C HIS A 38 11.61 -0.72 20.47
N ARG A 39 10.50 -0.90 19.74
CA ARG A 39 9.97 -2.24 19.41
C ARG A 39 10.97 -3.06 18.59
N PHE A 40 11.64 -2.44 17.65
CA PHE A 40 12.70 -3.08 16.88
C PHE A 40 13.84 -3.51 17.82
N GLU A 41 14.38 -2.61 18.63
CA GLU A 41 15.48 -2.89 19.56
C GLU A 41 15.15 -3.98 20.59
N THR A 42 13.90 -4.09 21.01
CA THR A 42 13.43 -5.11 21.96
C THR A 42 12.88 -6.38 21.29
N ALA A 43 12.89 -6.44 19.95
CA ALA A 43 12.30 -7.52 19.17
C ALA A 43 10.80 -7.75 19.48
N ASP A 44 10.05 -6.68 19.84
CA ASP A 44 8.61 -6.75 20.10
C ASP A 44 7.81 -6.78 18.78
N TRP A 45 7.87 -7.90 18.07
CA TRP A 45 7.23 -8.08 16.77
C TRP A 45 5.71 -8.08 16.86
N HIS A 46 5.14 -8.59 17.95
CA HIS A 46 3.70 -8.54 18.19
C HIS A 46 3.21 -7.13 18.46
N GLY A 47 3.96 -6.35 19.24
CA GLY A 47 3.70 -4.92 19.43
C GLY A 47 3.78 -4.14 18.14
N GLN A 48 4.75 -4.46 17.28
CA GLN A 48 4.89 -3.84 15.96
C GLN A 48 3.68 -4.12 15.05
N GLN A 49 3.22 -5.39 14.99
CA GLN A 49 2.03 -5.77 14.21
C GLN A 49 0.76 -5.12 14.75
N ARG A 50 0.61 -5.05 16.08
CA ARG A 50 -0.52 -4.41 16.73
C ARG A 50 -0.57 -2.91 16.40
N ALA A 51 0.57 -2.22 16.51
CA ALA A 51 0.69 -0.81 16.18
C ALA A 51 0.38 -0.52 14.70
N GLN A 52 0.79 -1.39 13.78
CA GLN A 52 0.43 -1.27 12.36
C GLN A 52 -1.08 -1.36 12.13
N ARG A 53 -1.77 -2.30 12.80
CA ARG A 53 -3.24 -2.45 12.69
C ARG A 53 -3.97 -1.25 13.28
N GLU A 54 -3.62 -0.84 14.50
CA GLU A 54 -4.23 0.31 15.17
C GLU A 54 -4.08 1.60 14.36
N ARG A 55 -2.97 1.76 13.66
CA ARG A 55 -2.67 2.93 12.83
C ARG A 55 -3.66 3.10 11.66
N ILE A 56 -4.24 2.03 11.16
CA ILE A 56 -5.21 2.07 10.05
C ILE A 56 -6.48 2.83 10.46
N GLU A 57 -6.96 2.60 11.68
CA GLU A 57 -8.18 3.22 12.20
C GLU A 57 -7.91 4.56 12.92
N PHE A 58 -6.66 4.81 13.26
CA PHE A 58 -6.25 5.93 14.10
C PHE A 58 -6.69 7.29 13.54
N TYR A 59 -6.54 7.52 12.24
CA TYR A 59 -6.96 8.76 11.60
C TYR A 59 -8.47 8.97 11.71
N ASP A 60 -9.27 7.96 11.41
CA ASP A 60 -10.73 8.04 11.44
C ASP A 60 -11.26 8.28 12.86
N LEU A 61 -10.59 7.71 13.87
CA LEU A 61 -10.91 7.97 15.27
C LEU A 61 -10.64 9.45 15.64
N ARG A 62 -9.52 10.01 15.20
CA ARG A 62 -9.19 11.43 15.47
C ARG A 62 -10.15 12.38 14.75
N VAL A 63 -10.54 12.07 13.53
CA VAL A 63 -11.57 12.83 12.81
C VAL A 63 -12.90 12.77 13.56
N LYS A 64 -13.34 11.59 14.02
CA LYS A 64 -14.57 11.44 14.82
C LYS A 64 -14.53 12.23 16.12
N GLU A 65 -13.38 12.28 16.81
CA GLU A 65 -13.19 13.09 18.02
C GLU A 65 -13.32 14.58 17.73
N CYS A 66 -12.69 15.04 16.65
CA CYS A 66 -12.79 16.44 16.23
C CYS A 66 -14.24 16.82 15.92
N VAL A 67 -14.95 15.99 15.14
CA VAL A 67 -16.39 16.20 14.84
C VAL A 67 -17.21 16.29 16.11
N ARG A 68 -17.06 15.35 17.06
CA ARG A 68 -17.80 15.39 18.35
C ARG A 68 -17.51 16.66 19.15
N ARG A 69 -16.25 17.11 19.16
CA ARG A 69 -15.86 18.35 19.82
C ARG A 69 -16.56 19.56 19.18
N LEU A 70 -16.53 19.65 17.85
CA LEU A 70 -17.14 20.75 17.10
C LEU A 70 -18.67 20.78 17.28
N GLU A 71 -19.32 19.63 17.30
CA GLU A 71 -20.77 19.56 17.59
C GLU A 71 -21.07 20.02 19.02
N LYS A 72 -20.27 19.58 20.00
CA LYS A 72 -20.48 19.92 21.40
C LYS A 72 -20.22 21.39 21.71
N GLU A 73 -19.15 21.98 21.15
CA GLU A 73 -18.70 23.34 21.48
C GLU A 73 -19.36 24.40 20.61
N PHE A 74 -19.72 24.08 19.35
CA PHE A 74 -20.16 25.06 18.34
C PHE A 74 -21.48 24.69 17.66
N SER A 75 -22.08 23.51 17.95
CA SER A 75 -23.22 22.98 17.18
C SER A 75 -22.96 23.05 15.67
N ALA A 76 -21.80 22.54 15.26
CA ALA A 76 -21.21 22.80 13.95
C ALA A 76 -22.12 22.36 12.78
N GLY A 77 -22.86 21.25 12.92
CA GLY A 77 -23.81 20.78 11.90
C GLY A 77 -25.01 21.69 11.69
N ALA A 78 -25.37 22.50 12.69
CA ALA A 78 -26.47 23.45 12.62
C ALA A 78 -26.04 24.84 12.10
N GLN A 79 -24.75 25.05 11.84
CA GLN A 79 -24.26 26.34 11.38
C GLN A 79 -24.66 26.62 9.92
N PRO A 80 -25.03 27.88 9.59
CA PRO A 80 -25.32 28.30 8.23
C PRO A 80 -24.13 28.10 7.29
N MET A 81 -24.39 28.00 6.00
CA MET A 81 -23.35 27.73 4.98
C MET A 81 -22.36 28.87 4.83
N ASP A 82 -22.78 30.13 5.05
CA ASP A 82 -21.89 31.28 5.04
C ASP A 82 -20.87 31.25 6.19
N VAL A 83 -21.23 30.71 7.34
CA VAL A 83 -20.29 30.45 8.44
C VAL A 83 -19.23 29.44 8.00
N TRP A 84 -19.60 28.38 7.30
CA TRP A 84 -18.65 27.39 6.80
C TRP A 84 -17.69 27.94 5.74
N HIS A 85 -18.16 28.86 4.89
CA HIS A 85 -17.25 29.61 3.99
C HIS A 85 -16.21 30.40 4.79
N GLN A 86 -16.63 31.08 5.86
CA GLN A 86 -15.73 31.83 6.74
C GLN A 86 -14.77 30.90 7.49
N VAL A 87 -15.26 29.71 7.97
CA VAL A 87 -14.41 28.69 8.59
C VAL A 87 -13.26 28.32 7.66
N LYS A 88 -13.55 28.05 6.39
CA LYS A 88 -12.51 27.73 5.40
C LYS A 88 -11.51 28.86 5.21
N LEU A 89 -11.97 30.12 5.09
CA LEU A 89 -11.10 31.29 4.96
C LEU A 89 -10.18 31.48 6.17
N HIS A 90 -10.73 31.35 7.39
CA HIS A 90 -9.91 31.37 8.61
C HIS A 90 -8.89 30.23 8.66
N TYR A 91 -9.30 29.02 8.22
CA TYR A 91 -8.41 27.88 8.18
C TYR A 91 -7.25 28.10 7.19
N ILE A 92 -7.50 28.72 6.03
CA ILE A 92 -6.44 29.13 5.09
C ILE A 92 -5.43 30.04 5.78
N GLY A 93 -5.91 31.01 6.56
CA GLY A 93 -5.03 31.90 7.34
C GLY A 93 -4.13 31.12 8.33
N LEU A 94 -4.67 30.06 8.95
CA LEU A 94 -3.90 29.20 9.86
C LEU A 94 -2.91 28.29 9.12
N LEU A 95 -3.16 27.96 7.85
CA LEU A 95 -2.28 27.11 7.04
C LEU A 95 -1.02 27.85 6.58
N VAL A 96 -1.06 29.16 6.40
CA VAL A 96 0.04 29.94 5.78
C VAL A 96 1.38 29.70 6.47
N ASN A 97 1.38 29.61 7.80
CA ASN A 97 2.59 29.40 8.60
C ASN A 97 2.65 27.99 9.20
N HIS A 98 1.88 27.04 8.66
CA HIS A 98 1.85 25.70 9.21
C HIS A 98 2.88 24.80 8.53
N HIS A 99 3.65 24.01 9.29
CA HIS A 99 4.69 23.10 8.76
C HIS A 99 4.16 21.97 7.86
N GLN A 100 2.84 21.69 7.90
CA GLN A 100 2.24 20.55 7.22
C GLN A 100 0.88 20.92 6.60
N PRO A 101 0.81 21.95 5.74
CA PRO A 101 -0.46 22.47 5.25
C PRO A 101 -1.25 21.42 4.45
N GLU A 102 -0.62 20.60 3.63
CA GLU A 102 -1.29 19.54 2.84
C GLU A 102 -2.03 18.53 3.71
N LEU A 103 -1.41 18.08 4.79
CA LEU A 103 -2.02 17.11 5.72
C LEU A 103 -3.16 17.76 6.51
N ALA A 104 -2.98 19.03 6.91
CA ALA A 104 -4.00 19.78 7.61
C ALA A 104 -5.23 20.03 6.72
N GLU A 105 -5.04 20.35 5.42
CA GLU A 105 -6.14 20.43 4.44
C GLU A 105 -6.91 19.11 4.31
N THR A 106 -6.19 18.00 4.24
CA THR A 106 -6.81 16.66 4.17
C THR A 106 -7.62 16.35 5.42
N PHE A 107 -7.13 16.75 6.60
CA PHE A 107 -7.86 16.59 7.86
C PHE A 107 -9.11 17.47 7.89
N PHE A 108 -8.98 18.74 7.48
CA PHE A 108 -10.11 19.67 7.34
C PHE A 108 -11.20 19.09 6.43
N ASN A 109 -10.83 18.61 5.24
CA ASN A 109 -11.77 17.98 4.31
C ASN A 109 -12.52 16.81 4.96
N SER A 110 -11.79 15.96 5.69
CA SER A 110 -12.40 14.78 6.35
C SER A 110 -13.39 15.17 7.44
N VAL A 111 -13.10 16.21 8.22
CA VAL A 111 -14.00 16.72 9.27
C VAL A 111 -15.21 17.40 8.66
N THR A 112 -15.00 18.31 7.72
CA THR A 112 -16.06 19.09 7.05
C THR A 112 -17.05 18.16 6.34
N THR A 113 -16.56 17.19 5.58
CA THR A 113 -17.41 16.21 4.88
C THR A 113 -18.30 15.43 5.86
N LYS A 114 -17.77 15.06 7.03
CA LYS A 114 -18.56 14.34 8.05
C LYS A 114 -19.63 15.19 8.71
N ILE A 115 -19.35 16.48 8.94
CA ILE A 115 -20.32 17.37 9.58
C ILE A 115 -21.43 17.77 8.60
N LEU A 116 -21.05 18.15 7.39
CA LEU A 116 -22.02 18.67 6.41
C LEU A 116 -22.77 17.57 5.65
N HIS A 117 -22.44 16.29 5.87
CA HIS A 117 -22.99 15.13 5.15
C HIS A 117 -23.03 15.34 3.62
N ARG A 118 -22.06 16.09 3.10
CA ARG A 118 -21.98 16.40 1.68
C ARG A 118 -21.27 15.31 0.93
N THR A 119 -21.90 14.88 -0.13
CA THR A 119 -21.44 13.83 -1.01
C THR A 119 -20.52 14.36 -2.11
N HIS A 120 -20.47 15.69 -2.31
CA HIS A 120 -19.68 16.33 -3.36
C HIS A 120 -18.49 17.09 -2.83
N PHE A 121 -17.44 17.05 -3.62
CA PHE A 121 -16.24 17.85 -3.40
C PHE A 121 -16.42 19.24 -4.03
N HIS A 122 -17.19 20.12 -3.39
CA HIS A 122 -17.27 21.53 -3.78
C HIS A 122 -16.11 22.31 -3.21
N ASN A 123 -15.40 23.06 -4.08
CA ASN A 123 -14.26 23.87 -3.67
C ASN A 123 -14.62 25.00 -2.68
N ASP A 124 -15.90 25.29 -2.54
CA ASP A 124 -16.38 26.32 -1.60
C ASP A 124 -16.22 25.86 -0.14
N PHE A 125 -16.38 24.57 0.14
CA PHE A 125 -16.41 24.03 1.50
C PHE A 125 -15.19 23.18 1.86
N ILE A 126 -14.54 22.58 0.86
CA ILE A 126 -13.36 21.72 1.06
C ILE A 126 -12.21 22.15 0.15
N PHE A 127 -11.02 21.64 0.43
CA PHE A 127 -9.82 21.87 -0.40
C PHE A 127 -9.76 20.84 -1.53
N VAL A 128 -10.44 21.09 -2.64
CA VAL A 128 -10.29 20.31 -3.88
C VAL A 128 -8.91 20.57 -4.48
N ARG A 129 -8.45 21.85 -4.39
CA ARG A 129 -7.09 22.26 -4.74
C ARG A 129 -6.37 22.74 -3.50
N PRO A 130 -5.05 22.60 -3.42
CA PRO A 130 -4.28 23.13 -2.31
C PRO A 130 -4.42 24.66 -2.25
N ALA A 131 -4.65 25.19 -1.05
CA ALA A 131 -4.70 26.62 -0.82
C ALA A 131 -3.30 27.23 -0.70
N VAL A 132 -2.33 26.40 -0.22
CA VAL A 132 -0.94 26.82 0.01
C VAL A 132 -0.03 25.89 -0.82
N SER A 133 0.92 26.48 -1.53
CA SER A 133 1.95 25.70 -2.23
C SER A 133 2.94 25.15 -1.20
N THR A 134 3.19 23.82 -1.25
CA THR A 134 4.13 23.14 -0.35
C THR A 134 5.54 23.07 -0.92
N GLU A 135 5.75 23.51 -2.15
CA GLU A 135 7.05 23.42 -2.81
C GLU A 135 8.10 24.41 -2.25
N TYR A 136 7.65 25.47 -1.57
CA TYR A 136 8.49 26.58 -1.10
C TYR A 136 8.13 27.09 0.28
N ILE A 137 7.71 26.25 1.20
CA ILE A 137 7.62 26.68 2.60
C ILE A 137 9.03 26.65 3.18
N GLU A 138 9.79 27.70 2.93
CA GLU A 138 10.88 28.10 3.79
C GLU A 138 10.23 28.63 5.07
N ASN A 139 10.11 27.75 6.06
CA ASN A 139 9.73 28.22 7.39
C ASN A 139 10.94 28.94 7.98
N ASP A 140 10.74 30.13 8.50
CA ASP A 140 11.75 30.85 9.29
C ASP A 140 12.17 30.09 10.55
N GLU A 141 11.35 29.12 10.99
CA GLU A 141 11.69 28.16 12.03
C GLU A 141 12.12 26.83 11.40
N PRO A 142 13.43 26.54 11.38
CA PRO A 142 13.92 25.24 10.90
C PRO A 142 13.34 24.11 11.75
N ALA A 143 13.07 22.98 11.12
CA ALA A 143 12.75 21.74 11.82
C ALA A 143 13.82 21.47 12.89
N ALA A 144 13.42 20.98 14.07
CA ALA A 144 14.33 20.66 15.16
C ALA A 144 15.40 19.65 14.74
N ARG A 145 15.10 18.82 13.74
CA ARG A 145 16.02 17.85 13.13
C ARG A 145 16.03 18.02 11.60
N PRO A 146 17.22 17.99 10.96
CA PRO A 146 17.29 18.02 9.52
C PRO A 146 16.62 16.78 8.92
N THR A 147 15.99 16.91 7.76
CA THR A 147 15.34 15.81 7.04
C THR A 147 16.35 14.72 6.66
N TYR A 148 17.56 15.13 6.28
CA TYR A 148 18.65 14.23 5.94
C TYR A 148 19.99 14.77 6.45
N ARG A 149 20.97 13.88 6.52
CA ARG A 149 22.37 14.20 6.85
C ARG A 149 23.24 13.93 5.63
N ALA A 150 24.23 14.79 5.38
CA ALA A 150 25.19 14.62 4.30
C ALA A 150 26.54 14.21 4.87
N PHE A 151 27.17 13.23 4.24
CA PHE A 151 28.50 12.73 4.56
C PHE A 151 29.37 12.86 3.30
N TYR A 152 30.63 13.23 3.48
CA TYR A 152 31.55 13.51 2.38
C TYR A 152 32.78 12.57 2.45
N PRO A 153 32.58 11.27 2.12
CA PRO A 153 33.66 10.32 2.20
C PRO A 153 34.68 10.48 1.05
N THR A 154 35.89 10.04 1.31
CA THR A 154 36.91 9.76 0.30
C THR A 154 36.92 8.26 -0.04
N ARG A 155 37.74 7.85 -1.01
CA ARG A 155 37.93 6.41 -1.28
C ARG A 155 38.51 5.63 -0.10
N GLU A 156 39.34 6.30 0.69
CA GLU A 156 40.11 5.69 1.79
C GLU A 156 39.23 5.50 3.04
N ASN A 157 38.33 6.46 3.34
CA ASN A 157 37.51 6.43 4.55
C ASN A 157 36.04 6.04 4.29
N LEU A 158 35.68 5.56 3.08
CA LEU A 158 34.31 5.19 2.74
C LEU A 158 33.75 4.12 3.67
N HIS A 159 34.55 3.13 4.02
CA HIS A 159 34.18 2.06 4.94
C HIS A 159 33.89 2.60 6.34
N GLU A 160 34.76 3.42 6.90
CA GLU A 160 34.57 4.08 8.19
C GLU A 160 33.33 5.00 8.17
N THR A 161 33.12 5.74 7.08
CA THR A 161 31.96 6.59 6.92
C THR A 161 30.66 5.79 6.95
N LEU A 162 30.60 4.59 6.35
CA LEU A 162 29.42 3.73 6.41
C LEU A 162 29.15 3.24 7.83
N CYS A 163 30.17 2.86 8.59
CA CYS A 163 30.01 2.54 10.01
C CYS A 163 29.42 3.74 10.77
N HIS A 164 29.97 4.94 10.60
CA HIS A 164 29.47 6.17 11.23
C HIS A 164 28.04 6.51 10.83
N ILE A 165 27.62 6.26 9.58
CA ILE A 165 26.22 6.45 9.14
C ILE A 165 25.29 5.58 9.96
N VAL A 166 25.62 4.31 10.17
CA VAL A 166 24.78 3.37 10.93
C VAL A 166 24.81 3.70 12.42
N GLU A 167 25.96 3.98 12.99
CA GLU A 167 26.14 4.37 14.39
C GLU A 167 25.38 5.66 14.75
N ALA A 168 25.26 6.59 13.80
CA ALA A 168 24.53 7.85 13.98
C ALA A 168 23.04 7.66 14.30
N PHE A 169 22.45 6.48 14.04
CA PHE A 169 21.10 6.15 14.44
C PHE A 169 20.97 5.70 15.90
N GLN A 170 22.10 5.47 16.59
CA GLN A 170 22.17 5.14 18.01
C GLN A 170 21.24 3.97 18.38
N LEU A 171 21.36 2.86 17.64
CA LEU A 171 20.66 1.62 17.98
C LEU A 171 21.27 1.03 19.25
N GLN A 172 20.42 0.61 20.20
CA GLN A 172 20.85 0.12 21.53
C GLN A 172 21.35 -1.34 21.50
N ARG A 173 21.11 -2.06 20.40
CA ARG A 173 21.59 -3.43 20.21
C ARG A 173 22.95 -3.42 19.54
N GLU A 174 23.80 -4.33 19.96
CA GLU A 174 25.12 -4.53 19.36
C GLU A 174 25.00 -5.17 17.97
N PHE A 175 25.91 -4.79 17.09
CA PHE A 175 26.06 -5.45 15.79
C PHE A 175 26.95 -6.69 15.94
N VAL A 176 26.64 -7.74 15.18
CA VAL A 176 27.49 -8.94 15.09
C VAL A 176 28.89 -8.56 14.64
N ASP A 177 28.98 -7.83 13.53
CA ASP A 177 30.22 -7.31 12.95
C ASP A 177 29.92 -6.16 11.98
N LEU A 178 29.70 -4.96 12.48
CA LEU A 178 29.40 -3.79 11.65
C LEU A 178 30.52 -3.46 10.65
N PRO A 179 31.83 -3.56 10.99
CA PRO A 179 32.89 -3.37 10.01
C PRO A 179 32.84 -4.35 8.85
N ARG A 180 32.58 -5.62 9.08
CA ARG A 180 32.41 -6.63 8.02
C ARG A 180 31.25 -6.28 7.12
N ASP A 181 30.10 -5.96 7.71
CA ASP A 181 28.87 -5.62 6.97
C ASP A 181 29.06 -4.35 6.13
N ALA A 182 29.72 -3.33 6.68
CA ALA A 182 30.13 -2.13 5.94
C ALA A 182 31.05 -2.47 4.76
N GLY A 183 31.97 -3.45 4.94
CA GLY A 183 32.81 -3.98 3.87
C GLY A 183 32.02 -4.63 2.73
N CYS A 184 30.96 -5.37 3.06
CA CYS A 184 30.03 -5.95 2.07
C CYS A 184 29.28 -4.84 1.30
N VAL A 185 28.81 -3.81 2.00
CA VAL A 185 28.14 -2.65 1.37
C VAL A 185 29.11 -1.91 0.44
N VAL A 186 30.36 -1.64 0.87
CA VAL A 186 31.40 -1.02 0.02
C VAL A 186 31.67 -1.84 -1.22
N SER A 187 31.75 -3.16 -1.08
CA SER A 187 31.96 -4.08 -2.21
C SER A 187 30.83 -4.01 -3.21
N ALA A 188 29.57 -4.03 -2.74
CA ALA A 188 28.38 -3.87 -3.58
C ALA A 188 28.33 -2.49 -4.26
N MET A 189 28.74 -1.42 -3.56
CA MET A 189 28.87 -0.08 -4.14
C MET A 189 29.94 -0.03 -5.24
N ARG A 190 31.10 -0.62 -5.01
CA ARG A 190 32.22 -0.64 -5.98
C ARG A 190 31.78 -1.31 -7.28
N GLY A 191 31.12 -2.43 -7.24
CA GLY A 191 30.60 -3.10 -8.44
C GLY A 191 29.76 -2.18 -9.35
N ARG A 192 29.15 -1.14 -8.78
CA ARG A 192 28.38 -0.12 -9.52
C ARG A 192 29.15 1.17 -9.82
N LEU A 193 30.14 1.53 -9.00
CA LEU A 193 30.89 2.78 -9.08
C LEU A 193 32.32 2.63 -9.64
N ASP A 194 32.88 1.43 -9.79
CA ASP A 194 34.27 1.20 -10.17
C ASP A 194 34.68 1.79 -11.53
N LYS A 195 33.73 2.03 -12.40
CA LYS A 195 33.96 2.68 -13.69
C LYS A 195 33.82 4.20 -13.64
N VAL A 196 33.52 4.78 -12.45
CA VAL A 196 33.17 6.19 -12.33
C VAL A 196 34.20 6.90 -11.45
N ARG A 197 34.87 7.94 -12.00
CA ARG A 197 35.75 8.82 -11.23
C ARG A 197 34.95 9.58 -10.19
N LEU A 198 35.37 9.55 -8.92
CA LEU A 198 34.79 10.38 -7.87
C LEU A 198 34.98 11.86 -8.21
N ARG A 199 33.87 12.59 -8.22
CA ARG A 199 33.84 14.04 -8.45
C ARG A 199 34.01 14.79 -7.12
N ALA A 200 34.29 16.09 -7.20
CA ALA A 200 34.50 16.93 -6.01
C ALA A 200 33.25 17.05 -5.11
N ASN A 201 32.05 16.81 -5.68
CA ASN A 201 30.80 16.82 -4.94
C ASN A 201 30.33 15.43 -4.50
N PHE A 202 31.23 14.44 -4.44
CA PHE A 202 30.88 13.11 -3.96
C PHE A 202 30.38 13.17 -2.52
N GLN A 203 29.18 12.73 -2.30
CA GLN A 203 28.53 12.73 -0.99
C GLN A 203 27.50 11.61 -0.85
N ILE A 204 27.24 11.23 0.39
CA ILE A 204 26.16 10.30 0.75
C ILE A 204 25.15 11.08 1.58
N GLN A 205 23.92 11.17 1.10
CA GLN A 205 22.82 11.78 1.83
C GLN A 205 21.93 10.68 2.39
N VAL A 206 21.62 10.74 3.69
CA VAL A 206 20.86 9.72 4.41
C VAL A 206 19.72 10.39 5.16
N LEU A 207 18.48 9.91 5.00
CA LEU A 207 17.34 10.37 5.77
C LEU A 207 17.58 10.20 7.27
N SER A 208 17.19 11.20 8.06
CA SER A 208 17.53 11.28 9.49
C SER A 208 16.79 10.26 10.36
N SER A 209 15.73 9.64 9.86
CA SER A 209 14.97 8.61 10.56
C SER A 209 15.09 7.27 9.86
N LEU A 210 15.16 6.19 10.66
CA LEU A 210 15.06 4.82 10.16
C LEU A 210 13.61 4.52 9.74
N PHE A 211 13.49 3.64 8.78
CA PHE A 211 12.22 3.13 8.26
C PHE A 211 11.99 1.73 8.83
N PHE A 212 10.95 1.55 9.63
CA PHE A 212 10.66 0.26 10.26
C PHE A 212 9.50 -0.43 9.54
N ARG A 213 9.73 -1.68 9.15
CA ARG A 213 8.72 -2.53 8.51
C ARG A 213 8.97 -3.99 8.90
N ASN A 214 7.91 -4.70 9.31
CA ASN A 214 8.03 -6.08 9.79
C ASN A 214 9.10 -6.19 10.90
N LYS A 215 10.11 -7.04 10.69
CA LYS A 215 11.25 -7.23 11.60
C LYS A 215 12.49 -6.44 11.19
N GLY A 216 12.39 -5.57 10.18
CA GLY A 216 13.53 -4.83 9.63
C GLY A 216 13.50 -3.34 9.94
N ALA A 217 14.70 -2.77 10.10
CA ALA A 217 14.97 -1.33 10.07
C ALA A 217 15.77 -1.02 8.80
N TYR A 218 15.46 0.08 8.13
CA TYR A 218 16.08 0.42 6.86
C TYR A 218 16.71 1.80 6.93
N VAL A 219 17.99 1.89 6.60
CA VAL A 219 18.67 3.15 6.29
C VAL A 219 18.37 3.50 4.84
N VAL A 220 17.81 4.67 4.58
CA VAL A 220 17.41 5.09 3.23
C VAL A 220 18.16 6.38 2.85
N GLY A 221 18.73 6.41 1.66
CA GLY A 221 19.51 7.55 1.21
C GLY A 221 19.83 7.54 -0.27
N LYS A 222 20.76 8.41 -0.66
CA LYS A 222 21.32 8.49 -2.01
C LYS A 222 22.81 8.82 -1.98
N ILE A 223 23.49 8.33 -3.01
CA ILE A 223 24.88 8.67 -3.32
C ILE A 223 24.85 9.68 -4.45
N ILE A 224 25.51 10.80 -4.29
CA ILE A 224 25.66 11.83 -5.31
C ILE A 224 27.12 11.83 -5.79
N ASN A 225 27.32 11.71 -7.11
CA ASN A 225 28.64 11.80 -7.73
C ASN A 225 28.54 12.58 -9.06
N GLY A 226 28.86 13.83 -9.04
CA GLY A 226 28.62 14.73 -10.16
C GLY A 226 27.12 14.99 -10.31
N PHE A 227 26.58 14.65 -11.47
CA PHE A 227 25.14 14.73 -11.78
C PHE A 227 24.43 13.39 -11.56
N ASN A 228 25.17 12.34 -11.22
CA ASN A 228 24.56 11.02 -11.00
C ASN A 228 24.11 10.89 -9.55
N GLU A 229 22.86 10.53 -9.38
CA GLU A 229 22.28 10.16 -8.09
C GLU A 229 21.94 8.68 -8.09
N VAL A 230 22.45 7.94 -7.13
CA VAL A 230 22.16 6.51 -6.96
C VAL A 230 21.42 6.33 -5.64
N PRO A 231 20.13 6.05 -5.68
CA PRO A 231 19.37 5.74 -4.47
C PRO A 231 19.87 4.45 -3.83
N PHE A 232 19.79 4.37 -2.50
CA PHE A 232 20.09 3.14 -1.78
C PHE A 232 19.22 2.93 -0.54
N ALA A 233 19.13 1.66 -0.12
CA ALA A 233 18.62 1.29 1.19
C ALA A 233 19.45 0.13 1.78
N LEU A 234 19.69 0.18 3.10
CA LEU A 234 20.40 -0.86 3.86
C LEU A 234 19.43 -1.45 4.89
N PRO A 235 18.94 -2.68 4.69
CA PRO A 235 18.17 -3.41 5.69
C PRO A 235 19.03 -3.82 6.86
N ILE A 236 18.58 -3.55 8.08
CA ILE A 236 19.18 -4.00 9.34
C ILE A 236 18.21 -4.99 9.98
N LEU A 237 18.68 -6.18 10.30
CA LEU A 237 17.89 -7.27 10.88
C LEU A 237 18.52 -7.74 12.19
N HIS A 238 17.80 -8.66 12.87
CA HIS A 238 18.28 -9.38 14.05
C HIS A 238 18.74 -10.79 13.66
N ASP A 239 19.86 -11.23 14.25
CA ASP A 239 20.23 -12.65 14.27
C ASP A 239 19.41 -13.40 15.35
N ASP A 240 19.66 -14.69 15.47
CA ASP A 240 18.95 -15.55 16.46
C ASP A 240 19.27 -15.16 17.91
N ASP A 241 20.41 -14.53 18.17
CA ASP A 241 20.82 -14.02 19.49
C ASP A 241 20.30 -12.59 19.75
N GLY A 242 19.62 -11.99 18.79
CA GLY A 242 19.06 -10.63 18.87
C GLY A 242 20.10 -9.53 18.63
N ARG A 243 21.28 -9.84 18.10
CA ARG A 243 22.28 -8.85 17.65
C ARG A 243 21.93 -8.39 16.24
N LEU A 244 22.39 -7.21 15.86
CA LEU A 244 22.09 -6.59 14.58
C LEU A 244 23.11 -6.95 13.50
N PHE A 245 22.63 -6.98 12.26
CA PHE A 245 23.49 -7.06 11.08
C PHE A 245 22.84 -6.37 9.88
N ILE A 246 23.67 -5.92 8.92
CA ILE A 246 23.17 -5.41 7.64
C ILE A 246 22.98 -6.60 6.70
N ASP A 247 21.75 -6.85 6.28
CA ASP A 247 21.39 -8.04 5.51
C ASP A 247 21.69 -7.91 4.01
N ALA A 248 21.55 -6.71 3.47
CA ALA A 248 21.69 -6.45 2.05
C ALA A 248 22.10 -5.00 1.76
N ALA A 249 22.48 -4.73 0.51
CA ALA A 249 22.59 -3.40 -0.03
C ALA A 249 21.76 -3.26 -1.30
N LEU A 250 20.68 -2.50 -1.20
CA LEU A 250 19.75 -2.23 -2.29
C LEU A 250 20.18 -0.94 -2.98
N PHE A 251 20.45 -0.98 -4.28
CA PHE A 251 20.91 0.18 -5.03
C PHE A 251 20.09 0.40 -6.30
N GLY A 252 19.76 1.65 -6.54
CA GLY A 252 19.07 2.10 -7.74
C GLY A 252 17.56 2.23 -7.54
N GLU A 253 16.92 2.86 -8.51
CA GLU A 253 15.49 3.16 -8.45
C GLU A 253 14.63 1.90 -8.38
N ASP A 254 15.00 0.85 -9.13
CA ASP A 254 14.20 -0.37 -9.19
C ASP A 254 14.19 -1.12 -7.85
N ASP A 255 15.35 -1.26 -7.18
CA ASP A 255 15.43 -1.87 -5.85
C ASP A 255 14.61 -1.08 -4.82
N LEU A 256 14.68 0.28 -4.86
CA LEU A 256 13.87 1.11 -3.98
C LEU A 256 12.38 1.06 -4.33
N GLN A 257 12.02 1.04 -5.60
CA GLN A 257 10.63 0.87 -6.00
C GLN A 257 10.06 -0.46 -5.50
N MET A 258 10.86 -1.53 -5.48
CA MET A 258 10.49 -2.81 -4.90
C MET A 258 10.28 -2.69 -3.39
N LEU A 259 11.23 -2.09 -2.67
CA LEU A 259 11.15 -1.88 -1.23
C LEU A 259 9.92 -1.05 -0.82
N PHE A 260 9.62 0.01 -1.59
CA PHE A 260 8.46 0.90 -1.38
C PHE A 260 7.23 0.49 -2.20
N SER A 261 7.26 -0.65 -2.89
CA SER A 261 6.10 -1.19 -3.58
C SER A 261 5.10 -1.79 -2.58
N PHE A 262 3.86 -1.97 -3.05
CA PHE A 262 2.79 -2.57 -2.25
C PHE A 262 2.44 -1.74 -1.02
N ALA A 263 1.58 -0.79 -1.24
CA ALA A 263 1.26 0.31 -0.35
C ALA A 263 0.73 -0.09 1.03
N ARG A 264 0.21 -1.30 1.22
CA ARG A 264 -0.35 -1.72 2.50
C ARG A 264 0.71 -2.07 3.55
N ALA A 265 1.89 -2.47 3.15
CA ALA A 265 2.98 -2.72 4.08
C ALA A 265 3.65 -1.40 4.47
N TYR A 266 3.01 -0.64 5.32
CA TYR A 266 3.43 0.70 5.70
C TYR A 266 4.71 0.69 6.52
N PHE A 267 5.61 1.61 6.16
CA PHE A 267 6.72 1.94 7.03
C PHE A 267 6.25 2.75 8.24
N MET A 268 6.85 2.49 9.38
CA MET A 268 6.81 3.38 10.53
C MET A 268 8.05 4.25 10.53
N VAL A 269 7.86 5.56 10.39
CA VAL A 269 8.94 6.54 10.30
C VAL A 269 8.58 7.75 11.14
N ASP A 270 9.48 8.19 12.02
CA ASP A 270 9.31 9.45 12.75
C ASP A 270 9.70 10.63 11.87
N MET A 271 8.70 11.29 11.30
CA MET A 271 8.89 12.43 10.40
C MET A 271 8.37 13.70 11.06
N GLU A 272 9.23 14.69 11.22
CA GLU A 272 8.80 16.01 11.68
C GLU A 272 8.05 16.76 10.59
N VAL A 273 8.58 16.76 9.37
CA VAL A 273 7.99 17.37 8.17
C VAL A 273 7.81 16.30 7.08
N PRO A 274 6.64 15.63 6.99
CA PRO A 274 6.40 14.54 6.03
C PRO A 274 6.61 14.93 4.57
N SER A 275 6.23 16.16 4.19
CA SER A 275 6.40 16.65 2.82
C SER A 275 7.88 16.66 2.39
N ALA A 276 8.79 17.00 3.29
CA ALA A 276 10.22 16.97 3.03
C ALA A 276 10.75 15.52 2.81
N TYR A 277 10.27 14.56 3.62
CA TYR A 277 10.56 13.13 3.40
C TYR A 277 10.01 12.64 2.05
N VAL A 278 8.78 13.00 1.72
CA VAL A 278 8.16 12.62 0.44
C VAL A 278 8.91 13.24 -0.74
N GLN A 279 9.35 14.49 -0.64
CA GLN A 279 10.15 15.15 -1.66
C GLN A 279 11.51 14.46 -1.85
N PHE A 280 12.20 14.12 -0.77
CA PHE A 280 13.44 13.37 -0.82
C PHE A 280 13.23 11.99 -1.46
N LEU A 281 12.23 11.22 -1.01
CA LEU A 281 11.92 9.90 -1.56
C LEU A 281 11.51 9.97 -3.04
N ARG A 282 10.81 11.03 -3.46
CA ARG A 282 10.46 11.23 -4.87
C ARG A 282 11.69 11.47 -5.74
N SER A 283 12.73 12.15 -5.23
CA SER A 283 14.00 12.27 -5.96
C SER A 283 14.68 10.91 -6.17
N LEU A 284 14.46 9.94 -5.25
CA LEU A 284 14.98 8.58 -5.36
C LEU A 284 14.15 7.70 -6.30
N MET A 285 12.85 7.98 -6.42
CA MET A 285 11.87 7.19 -7.18
C MET A 285 10.99 8.11 -8.04
N PRO A 286 11.53 8.79 -9.07
CA PRO A 286 10.80 9.79 -9.84
C PRO A 286 9.57 9.23 -10.57
N ARG A 287 9.57 7.93 -10.92
CA ARG A 287 8.43 7.25 -11.54
C ARG A 287 7.30 6.91 -10.57
N LYS A 288 7.53 7.03 -9.24
CA LYS A 288 6.53 6.70 -8.22
C LYS A 288 5.66 7.93 -7.91
N PRO A 289 4.32 7.83 -8.03
CA PRO A 289 3.42 8.94 -7.68
C PRO A 289 3.57 9.36 -6.22
N ARG A 290 3.45 10.66 -5.94
CA ARG A 290 3.47 11.21 -4.57
C ARG A 290 2.43 10.54 -3.67
N ALA A 291 1.24 10.27 -4.20
CA ALA A 291 0.17 9.58 -3.50
C ALA A 291 0.62 8.22 -2.93
N GLU A 292 1.34 7.43 -3.73
CA GLU A 292 1.85 6.12 -3.32
C GLU A 292 2.97 6.23 -2.27
N ILE A 293 3.80 7.28 -2.33
CA ILE A 293 4.84 7.52 -1.32
C ILE A 293 4.19 7.86 0.03
N TYR A 294 3.18 8.73 0.04
CA TYR A 294 2.41 9.02 1.27
C TYR A 294 1.76 7.75 1.85
N ASN A 295 1.20 6.88 0.98
CA ASN A 295 0.64 5.60 1.42
C ASN A 295 1.71 4.73 2.09
N ALA A 296 2.89 4.58 1.45
CA ALA A 296 3.99 3.78 2.00
C ALA A 296 4.50 4.28 3.36
N LEU A 297 4.32 5.57 3.66
CA LEU A 297 4.65 6.20 4.94
C LEU A 297 3.50 6.13 5.97
N GLY A 298 2.40 5.46 5.63
CA GLY A 298 1.23 5.33 6.49
C GLY A 298 0.32 6.55 6.55
N LEU A 299 0.47 7.47 5.60
CA LEU A 299 -0.35 8.68 5.45
C LEU A 299 -1.41 8.49 4.34
N ALA A 300 -2.14 7.37 4.42
CA ALA A 300 -3.04 6.91 3.37
C ALA A 300 -4.16 7.91 3.00
N LYS A 301 -4.63 8.72 3.95
CA LYS A 301 -5.66 9.75 3.66
C LYS A 301 -5.10 10.87 2.79
N GLN A 302 -3.84 11.26 3.01
CA GLN A 302 -3.16 12.22 2.13
C GLN A 302 -2.92 11.61 0.74
N GLY A 303 -2.46 10.37 0.68
CA GLY A 303 -2.33 9.66 -0.59
C GLY A 303 -3.65 9.59 -1.36
N LYS A 304 -4.75 9.30 -0.67
CA LYS A 304 -6.10 9.31 -1.25
C LYS A 304 -6.50 10.70 -1.79
N THR A 305 -6.21 11.77 -1.05
CA THR A 305 -6.48 13.15 -1.48
C THR A 305 -5.69 13.51 -2.74
N LEU A 306 -4.40 13.16 -2.79
CA LEU A 306 -3.56 13.42 -3.96
C LEU A 306 -4.01 12.60 -5.16
N PHE A 307 -4.32 11.32 -4.98
CA PHE A 307 -4.88 10.49 -6.04
C PHE A 307 -6.14 11.11 -6.64
N TYR A 308 -7.05 11.60 -5.81
CA TYR A 308 -8.29 12.22 -6.28
C TYR A 308 -8.02 13.50 -7.07
N ARG A 309 -7.06 14.33 -6.63
CA ARG A 309 -6.63 15.54 -7.36
C ARG A 309 -6.04 15.18 -8.73
N ASP A 310 -5.16 14.19 -8.79
CA ASP A 310 -4.57 13.69 -10.05
C ASP A 310 -5.65 13.13 -10.98
N PHE A 311 -6.62 12.41 -10.41
CA PHE A 311 -7.74 11.86 -11.16
C PHE A 311 -8.65 12.94 -11.75
N LEU A 312 -9.04 13.96 -10.96
CA LEU A 312 -9.81 15.11 -11.47
C LEU A 312 -9.06 15.88 -12.55
N TYR A 313 -7.75 16.04 -12.38
CA TYR A 313 -6.90 16.65 -13.41
C TYR A 313 -6.94 15.84 -14.70
N HIS A 314 -6.81 14.52 -14.60
CA HIS A 314 -6.90 13.61 -15.74
C HIS A 314 -8.27 13.70 -16.44
N LEU A 315 -9.37 13.64 -15.68
CA LEU A 315 -10.72 13.79 -16.24
C LEU A 315 -10.87 15.11 -17.02
N LYS A 316 -10.30 16.20 -16.52
CA LYS A 316 -10.37 17.50 -17.20
C LYS A 316 -9.60 17.53 -18.52
N HIS A 317 -8.53 16.74 -18.66
CA HIS A 317 -7.59 16.78 -19.81
C HIS A 317 -7.68 15.56 -20.71
N SER A 318 -8.61 14.64 -20.46
CA SER A 318 -8.89 13.46 -21.29
C SER A 318 -10.31 13.50 -21.83
N THR A 319 -10.58 12.74 -22.87
CA THR A 319 -11.89 12.66 -23.53
C THR A 319 -12.51 11.26 -23.51
N ASP A 320 -11.77 10.26 -23.04
CA ASP A 320 -12.27 8.90 -22.93
C ASP A 320 -13.35 8.77 -21.85
N LYS A 321 -14.16 7.72 -21.99
CA LYS A 321 -15.28 7.45 -21.10
C LYS A 321 -15.01 6.23 -20.24
N PHE A 322 -15.64 6.19 -19.08
CA PHE A 322 -15.74 4.98 -18.28
C PHE A 322 -16.50 3.92 -19.08
N ARG A 323 -15.93 2.74 -19.13
CA ARG A 323 -16.47 1.57 -19.82
C ARG A 323 -16.37 0.33 -18.94
N ILE A 324 -17.11 -0.71 -19.28
CA ILE A 324 -16.93 -2.03 -18.67
C ILE A 324 -15.47 -2.46 -18.93
N ALA A 325 -14.76 -2.80 -17.86
CA ALA A 325 -13.36 -3.23 -17.98
C ALA A 325 -13.26 -4.50 -18.85
N PRO A 326 -12.26 -4.59 -19.75
CA PRO A 326 -12.03 -5.80 -20.51
C PRO A 326 -11.61 -6.95 -19.61
N GLY A 327 -11.99 -8.19 -19.95
CA GLY A 327 -11.66 -9.40 -19.23
C GLY A 327 -12.87 -10.22 -18.80
N ILE A 328 -12.64 -11.19 -17.91
CA ILE A 328 -13.69 -12.07 -17.40
C ILE A 328 -14.53 -11.31 -16.37
N LYS A 329 -15.85 -11.28 -16.58
CA LYS A 329 -16.78 -10.65 -15.64
C LYS A 329 -16.82 -11.44 -14.33
N GLY A 330 -16.49 -10.79 -13.21
CA GLY A 330 -16.62 -11.36 -11.87
C GLY A 330 -18.07 -11.61 -11.45
N MET A 331 -18.30 -12.59 -10.58
CA MET A 331 -19.62 -12.88 -10.03
C MET A 331 -20.04 -11.86 -8.97
N VAL A 332 -19.10 -11.38 -8.17
CA VAL A 332 -19.33 -10.50 -7.01
C VAL A 332 -19.12 -9.03 -7.33
N MET A 333 -18.10 -8.72 -8.12
CA MET A 333 -17.73 -7.35 -8.45
C MET A 333 -18.07 -6.99 -9.89
N LEU A 334 -18.57 -5.77 -10.09
CA LEU A 334 -18.63 -5.12 -11.39
C LEU A 334 -17.39 -4.24 -11.51
N VAL A 335 -16.62 -4.45 -12.58
CA VAL A 335 -15.35 -3.75 -12.80
C VAL A 335 -15.46 -2.89 -14.05
N PHE A 336 -15.08 -1.64 -13.92
CA PHE A 336 -15.02 -0.70 -15.04
C PHE A 336 -13.70 0.08 -15.03
N ASP A 337 -13.33 0.66 -16.15
CA ASP A 337 -12.10 1.43 -16.28
C ASP A 337 -12.28 2.69 -17.11
N LEU A 338 -11.32 3.58 -16.98
CA LEU A 338 -11.09 4.70 -17.89
C LEU A 338 -9.84 4.33 -18.70
N PRO A 339 -9.92 4.12 -20.03
CA PRO A 339 -8.83 3.53 -20.82
C PRO A 339 -7.48 4.20 -20.65
N SER A 340 -7.44 5.52 -20.63
CA SER A 340 -6.22 6.33 -20.50
C SER A 340 -5.72 6.47 -19.05
N PHE A 341 -6.47 5.98 -18.06
CA PHE A 341 -6.08 6.09 -16.64
C PHE A 341 -5.69 4.71 -16.07
N PRO A 342 -4.54 4.57 -15.39
CA PRO A 342 -3.98 3.28 -15.02
C PRO A 342 -4.62 2.64 -13.78
N PHE A 343 -5.94 2.79 -13.61
CA PHE A 343 -6.70 2.25 -12.48
C PHE A 343 -7.99 1.57 -12.97
N VAL A 344 -8.46 0.63 -12.19
CA VAL A 344 -9.76 -0.01 -12.32
C VAL A 344 -10.65 0.36 -11.15
N PHE A 345 -11.94 0.40 -11.39
CA PHE A 345 -12.98 0.80 -10.46
C PHE A 345 -13.89 -0.40 -10.24
N LYS A 346 -14.13 -0.75 -8.98
CA LYS A 346 -14.88 -1.96 -8.60
C LYS A 346 -16.10 -1.59 -7.75
N LEU A 347 -17.26 -2.11 -8.13
CA LEU A 347 -18.52 -2.02 -7.37
C LEU A 347 -18.91 -3.41 -6.88
N ILE A 348 -19.35 -3.52 -5.63
CA ILE A 348 -20.00 -4.74 -5.15
C ILE A 348 -21.40 -4.78 -5.73
N LYS A 349 -21.76 -5.87 -6.42
CA LYS A 349 -23.09 -6.10 -6.96
C LYS A 349 -24.14 -6.21 -5.85
N ASP A 350 -25.40 -6.00 -6.18
CA ASP A 350 -26.52 -6.17 -5.26
C ASP A 350 -26.99 -7.63 -5.19
N TYR A 351 -26.75 -8.37 -6.27
CA TYR A 351 -27.12 -9.77 -6.40
C TYR A 351 -25.92 -10.62 -6.83
N PHE A 352 -25.75 -11.73 -6.15
CA PHE A 352 -24.71 -12.72 -6.43
C PHE A 352 -25.35 -13.99 -7.00
N PRO A 353 -24.96 -14.43 -8.21
CA PRO A 353 -25.50 -15.64 -8.79
C PRO A 353 -24.98 -16.89 -8.05
N PRO A 354 -25.78 -17.96 -7.97
CA PRO A 354 -25.30 -19.25 -7.47
C PRO A 354 -24.02 -19.70 -8.21
N PRO A 355 -23.08 -20.36 -7.57
CA PRO A 355 -23.11 -20.92 -6.20
C PRO A 355 -22.64 -19.96 -5.09
N LYS A 356 -22.49 -18.66 -5.36
CA LYS A 356 -22.00 -17.71 -4.35
C LYS A 356 -23.05 -17.41 -3.28
N GLU A 357 -22.80 -17.86 -2.07
CA GLU A 357 -23.57 -17.54 -0.87
C GLU A 357 -22.81 -16.50 -0.03
N THR A 358 -22.91 -15.23 -0.40
CA THR A 358 -22.24 -14.13 0.30
C THR A 358 -23.14 -12.89 0.36
N THR A 359 -22.77 -11.94 1.23
CA THR A 359 -23.45 -10.65 1.37
C THR A 359 -22.46 -9.51 1.09
N ARG A 360 -23.00 -8.32 0.79
CA ARG A 360 -22.17 -7.12 0.60
C ARG A 360 -21.32 -6.80 1.83
N GLU A 361 -21.87 -6.97 3.02
CA GLU A 361 -21.18 -6.75 4.30
C GLU A 361 -20.03 -7.73 4.50
N GLN A 362 -20.23 -9.00 4.14
CA GLN A 362 -19.15 -10.00 4.17
C GLN A 362 -18.03 -9.62 3.22
N ILE A 363 -18.33 -9.20 1.99
CA ILE A 363 -17.32 -8.73 1.04
C ILE A 363 -16.57 -7.51 1.57
N LYS A 364 -17.27 -6.51 2.14
CA LYS A 364 -16.60 -5.38 2.82
C LYS A 364 -15.71 -5.84 3.97
N GLY A 365 -16.13 -6.85 4.72
CA GLY A 365 -15.33 -7.48 5.77
C GLY A 365 -14.03 -8.08 5.22
N LYS A 366 -14.09 -8.75 4.07
CA LYS A 366 -12.90 -9.29 3.37
C LYS A 366 -11.92 -8.17 2.96
N TYR A 367 -12.41 -7.09 2.38
CA TYR A 367 -11.56 -5.91 2.07
C TYR A 367 -10.96 -5.26 3.32
N LEU A 368 -11.69 -5.23 4.44
CA LEU A 368 -11.16 -4.75 5.71
C LEU A 368 -10.09 -5.69 6.27
N LEU A 369 -10.28 -7.02 6.16
CA LEU A 369 -9.28 -8.01 6.54
C LEU A 369 -7.95 -7.77 5.80
N VAL A 370 -8.02 -7.55 4.48
CA VAL A 370 -6.83 -7.19 3.68
C VAL A 370 -6.15 -5.94 4.25
N LYS A 371 -6.92 -4.89 4.50
CA LYS A 371 -6.38 -3.62 5.05
C LYS A 371 -5.62 -3.82 6.37
N GLN A 372 -6.12 -4.68 7.24
CA GLN A 372 -5.58 -4.87 8.59
C GLN A 372 -4.40 -5.83 8.66
N HIS A 373 -4.27 -6.74 7.68
CA HIS A 373 -3.34 -7.88 7.77
C HIS A 373 -2.26 -7.91 6.68
N ASP A 374 -2.39 -7.12 5.60
CA ASP A 374 -1.34 -7.07 4.58
C ASP A 374 -0.09 -6.35 5.11
N ARG A 375 0.78 -7.10 5.76
CA ARG A 375 2.11 -6.66 6.17
C ARG A 375 3.21 -7.08 5.18
N VAL A 376 2.86 -7.91 4.21
CA VAL A 376 3.80 -8.50 3.25
C VAL A 376 3.83 -7.78 1.91
N GLY A 377 2.74 -7.08 1.56
CA GLY A 377 2.64 -6.34 0.31
C GLY A 377 2.35 -7.23 -0.90
N ARG A 378 1.63 -8.33 -0.68
CA ARG A 378 1.23 -9.27 -1.74
C ARG A 378 -0.26 -9.17 -2.09
N MET A 379 -0.96 -8.20 -1.53
CA MET A 379 -2.35 -7.91 -1.88
C MET A 379 -2.43 -6.52 -2.51
N ALA A 380 -3.25 -6.38 -3.55
CA ALA A 380 -3.42 -5.11 -4.24
C ALA A 380 -3.94 -4.03 -3.30
N ASP A 381 -3.33 -2.84 -3.33
CA ASP A 381 -3.82 -1.72 -2.55
C ASP A 381 -5.11 -1.18 -3.13
N THR A 382 -6.11 -1.01 -2.26
CA THR A 382 -7.44 -0.59 -2.62
C THR A 382 -7.78 0.73 -1.96
N LEU A 383 -8.03 1.76 -2.76
CA LEU A 383 -8.60 3.02 -2.30
C LEU A 383 -10.12 2.87 -2.24
N GLU A 384 -10.71 3.19 -1.10
CA GLU A 384 -12.15 3.11 -0.88
C GLU A 384 -12.74 4.51 -0.84
N TYR A 385 -13.75 4.76 -1.67
CA TYR A 385 -14.49 6.01 -1.72
C TYR A 385 -15.98 5.77 -1.48
N SER A 386 -16.62 6.75 -0.84
CA SER A 386 -18.07 6.77 -0.66
C SER A 386 -18.63 8.04 -1.26
N GLU A 387 -19.79 7.93 -1.90
CA GLU A 387 -20.55 9.07 -2.43
C GLU A 387 -19.74 9.93 -3.41
N VAL A 388 -19.11 9.30 -4.41
CA VAL A 388 -18.28 9.99 -5.41
C VAL A 388 -19.12 10.36 -6.61
N ALA A 389 -19.11 11.64 -6.99
CA ALA A 389 -19.79 12.16 -8.16
C ALA A 389 -18.84 12.29 -9.35
N PHE A 390 -19.36 11.92 -10.52
CA PHE A 390 -18.67 12.04 -11.80
C PHE A 390 -19.62 12.63 -12.85
N PRO A 391 -19.14 13.40 -13.83
CA PRO A 391 -19.97 13.88 -14.93
C PRO A 391 -20.59 12.71 -15.70
N ARG A 392 -21.91 12.73 -15.92
CA ARG A 392 -22.63 11.66 -16.65
C ARG A 392 -22.10 11.44 -18.06
N GLU A 393 -21.69 12.50 -18.73
CA GLU A 393 -21.12 12.48 -20.09
C GLU A 393 -19.82 11.66 -20.19
N ARG A 394 -19.18 11.39 -19.06
CA ARG A 394 -17.96 10.59 -18.96
C ARG A 394 -18.24 9.09 -18.83
N PHE A 395 -19.49 8.65 -18.91
CA PHE A 395 -19.87 7.23 -18.84
C PHE A 395 -20.44 6.77 -20.19
N ASP A 396 -20.01 5.58 -20.63
CA ASP A 396 -20.68 4.87 -21.69
C ASP A 396 -22.07 4.40 -21.22
N ASP A 397 -23.07 4.48 -22.09
CA ASP A 397 -24.45 4.06 -21.76
C ASP A 397 -24.53 2.57 -21.43
N ALA A 398 -23.70 1.74 -22.08
CA ALA A 398 -23.56 0.32 -21.78
C ALA A 398 -23.10 0.07 -20.33
N LEU A 399 -22.18 0.90 -19.79
CA LEU A 399 -21.74 0.79 -18.41
C LEU A 399 -22.86 1.19 -17.43
N ILE A 400 -23.58 2.27 -17.71
CA ILE A 400 -24.72 2.69 -16.87
C ILE A 400 -25.76 1.56 -16.82
N ALA A 401 -26.16 1.01 -17.95
CA ALA A 401 -27.12 -0.10 -18.02
C ALA A 401 -26.63 -1.34 -17.24
N GLU A 402 -25.32 -1.64 -17.28
CA GLU A 402 -24.74 -2.74 -16.51
C GLU A 402 -24.76 -2.46 -15.01
N ILE A 403 -24.50 -1.21 -14.56
CA ILE A 403 -24.61 -0.83 -13.15
C ILE A 403 -26.05 -0.87 -12.68
N GLU A 404 -27.00 -0.33 -13.45
CA GLU A 404 -28.45 -0.38 -13.15
C GLU A 404 -28.94 -1.81 -13.01
N LYS A 405 -28.42 -2.74 -13.81
CA LYS A 405 -28.81 -4.16 -13.78
C LYS A 405 -28.24 -4.89 -12.56
N PHE A 406 -26.98 -4.68 -12.19
CA PHE A 406 -26.27 -5.52 -11.21
C PHE A 406 -25.99 -4.84 -9.87
N ALA A 407 -25.97 -3.51 -9.83
CA ALA A 407 -25.67 -2.73 -8.64
C ALA A 407 -26.53 -1.45 -8.54
N PRO A 408 -27.88 -1.51 -8.76
CA PRO A 408 -28.74 -0.33 -8.77
C PRO A 408 -28.70 0.46 -7.45
N SER A 409 -28.50 -0.22 -6.31
CA SER A 409 -28.39 0.46 -5.01
C SER A 409 -27.16 1.36 -4.89
N GLN A 410 -26.16 1.18 -5.76
CA GLN A 410 -24.91 1.93 -5.75
C GLN A 410 -24.92 3.13 -6.69
N LEU A 411 -25.93 3.26 -7.53
CA LEU A 411 -26.03 4.29 -8.55
C LEU A 411 -27.13 5.30 -8.19
N GLU A 412 -26.79 6.56 -8.32
CA GLU A 412 -27.75 7.67 -8.33
C GLU A 412 -27.37 8.61 -9.48
N ILE A 413 -28.33 8.98 -10.30
CA ILE A 413 -28.14 9.98 -11.36
C ILE A 413 -28.92 11.22 -10.96
N SER A 414 -28.27 12.36 -10.88
CA SER A 414 -28.83 13.59 -10.33
C SER A 414 -28.41 14.79 -11.16
N ASP A 415 -29.33 15.75 -11.30
CA ASP A 415 -29.04 17.12 -11.74
C ASP A 415 -29.19 18.02 -10.50
N ARG A 416 -28.13 18.03 -9.67
CA ARG A 416 -28.19 18.73 -8.37
C ARG A 416 -28.12 20.24 -8.47
N ASP A 417 -27.41 20.73 -9.46
CA ASP A 417 -27.18 22.16 -9.60
C ASP A 417 -28.26 22.85 -10.45
N GLY A 418 -29.16 22.04 -11.08
CA GLY A 418 -30.27 22.52 -11.91
C GLY A 418 -29.82 23.25 -13.17
N ASP A 419 -28.56 23.05 -13.56
CA ASP A 419 -27.92 23.65 -14.75
C ASP A 419 -28.01 22.77 -16.00
N GLY A 420 -28.68 21.61 -15.88
CA GLY A 420 -28.82 20.61 -16.94
C GLY A 420 -27.64 19.65 -17.08
N HIS A 421 -26.63 19.76 -16.23
CA HIS A 421 -25.50 18.82 -16.18
C HIS A 421 -25.79 17.67 -15.22
N GLN A 422 -25.99 16.49 -15.75
CA GLN A 422 -26.22 15.29 -14.93
C GLN A 422 -24.92 14.76 -14.34
N GLU A 423 -25.00 14.33 -13.10
CA GLU A 423 -23.92 13.63 -12.38
C GLU A 423 -24.32 12.19 -12.08
N VAL A 424 -23.32 11.30 -12.18
CA VAL A 424 -23.40 9.91 -11.72
C VAL A 424 -22.75 9.84 -10.35
N ILE A 425 -23.51 9.50 -9.33
CA ILE A 425 -23.04 9.34 -7.97
C ILE A 425 -22.93 7.85 -7.67
N ILE A 426 -21.71 7.43 -7.33
CA ILE A 426 -21.43 6.06 -6.89
C ILE A 426 -21.34 6.04 -5.37
N LYS A 427 -22.22 5.29 -4.70
CA LYS A 427 -22.33 5.29 -3.23
C LYS A 427 -21.13 4.64 -2.55
N HIS A 428 -20.56 3.59 -3.14
CA HIS A 428 -19.39 2.92 -2.61
C HIS A 428 -18.53 2.34 -3.73
N LEU A 429 -17.24 2.71 -3.75
CA LEU A 429 -16.33 2.44 -4.84
C LEU A 429 -14.97 2.01 -4.31
N TYR A 430 -14.45 0.90 -4.81
CA TYR A 430 -13.05 0.50 -4.66
C TYR A 430 -12.27 0.85 -5.92
N ILE A 431 -11.08 1.40 -5.75
CA ILE A 431 -10.18 1.77 -6.85
C ILE A 431 -8.86 1.08 -6.63
N GLU A 432 -8.39 0.36 -7.65
CA GLU A 432 -7.13 -0.38 -7.64
C GLU A 432 -6.29 -0.03 -8.86
N ARG A 433 -4.97 -0.16 -8.73
CA ARG A 433 -4.09 -0.02 -9.89
C ARG A 433 -4.37 -1.15 -10.88
N ARG A 434 -4.47 -0.79 -12.18
CA ARG A 434 -4.61 -1.79 -13.25
C ARG A 434 -3.35 -2.65 -13.31
N MET A 435 -3.52 -3.96 -13.28
CA MET A 435 -2.48 -4.97 -13.42
C MET A 435 -2.83 -5.89 -14.59
N ILE A 436 -1.83 -6.58 -15.11
CA ILE A 436 -2.05 -7.63 -16.10
C ILE A 436 -2.40 -8.90 -15.31
N PRO A 437 -3.56 -9.52 -15.55
CA PRO A 437 -3.89 -10.82 -14.93
C PRO A 437 -2.82 -11.86 -15.27
N LEU A 438 -2.42 -12.64 -14.28
CA LEU A 438 -1.29 -13.56 -14.41
C LEU A 438 -1.53 -14.66 -15.47
N ASN A 439 -2.78 -15.13 -15.61
CA ASN A 439 -3.14 -16.07 -16.67
C ASN A 439 -2.94 -15.48 -18.07
N ILE A 440 -3.22 -14.18 -18.28
CA ILE A 440 -3.01 -13.48 -19.57
C ILE A 440 -1.50 -13.32 -19.81
N TYR A 441 -0.76 -12.91 -18.77
CA TYR A 441 0.69 -12.73 -18.87
C TYR A 441 1.44 -14.03 -19.20
N LEU A 442 0.99 -15.16 -18.64
CA LEU A 442 1.50 -16.49 -18.98
C LEU A 442 1.10 -16.91 -20.41
N GLN A 443 -0.14 -16.60 -20.83
CA GLN A 443 -0.59 -16.92 -22.19
C GLN A 443 0.23 -16.18 -23.25
N GLU A 444 0.61 -14.94 -23.02
CA GLU A 444 1.50 -14.19 -23.93
C GLU A 444 2.86 -14.90 -24.11
N ALA A 445 3.41 -15.47 -23.04
CA ALA A 445 4.65 -16.24 -23.12
C ALA A 445 4.46 -17.55 -23.92
N PHE A 446 3.33 -18.24 -23.77
CA PHE A 446 3.02 -19.44 -24.53
C PHE A 446 2.76 -19.13 -26.01
N ASP A 447 2.06 -18.05 -26.32
CA ASP A 447 1.78 -17.61 -27.70
C ASP A 447 3.08 -17.21 -28.43
N THR A 448 4.06 -16.64 -27.70
CA THR A 448 5.40 -16.35 -28.24
C THR A 448 6.20 -17.63 -28.47
N GLY A 449 5.94 -18.68 -27.71
CA GLY A 449 6.63 -19.97 -27.75
C GLY A 449 7.81 -20.06 -26.79
N LEU A 450 7.82 -21.09 -25.94
CA LEU A 450 8.84 -21.29 -24.92
C LEU A 450 10.25 -21.66 -25.43
N SER A 451 10.43 -21.82 -26.73
CA SER A 451 11.74 -21.88 -27.38
C SER A 451 12.45 -20.52 -27.43
N ASP A 452 11.69 -19.42 -27.35
CA ASP A 452 12.26 -18.09 -27.16
C ASP A 452 12.75 -17.93 -25.70
N PRO A 453 14.05 -17.59 -25.48
CA PRO A 453 14.60 -17.46 -24.13
C PRO A 453 13.90 -16.42 -23.26
N ARG A 454 13.33 -15.36 -23.84
CA ARG A 454 12.62 -14.31 -23.10
C ARG A 454 11.26 -14.82 -22.64
N ALA A 455 10.53 -15.51 -23.52
CA ALA A 455 9.23 -16.10 -23.18
C ALA A 455 9.39 -17.18 -22.11
N HIS A 456 10.41 -18.02 -22.22
CA HIS A 456 10.75 -19.01 -21.21
C HIS A 456 11.06 -18.37 -19.84
N GLN A 457 11.93 -17.34 -19.83
CA GLN A 457 12.28 -16.61 -18.61
C GLN A 457 11.06 -15.88 -18.00
N GLN A 458 10.17 -15.35 -18.87
CA GLN A 458 8.91 -14.70 -18.42
C GLN A 458 8.02 -15.71 -17.70
N MET A 459 7.80 -16.88 -18.26
CA MET A 459 7.03 -17.95 -17.66
C MET A 459 7.67 -18.43 -16.34
N GLU A 460 8.95 -18.76 -16.35
CA GLU A 460 9.68 -19.26 -15.18
C GLU A 460 9.61 -18.29 -14.00
N ARG A 461 9.96 -17.02 -14.21
CA ARG A 461 9.88 -15.97 -13.18
C ARG A 461 8.46 -15.79 -12.64
N SER A 462 7.46 -15.84 -13.52
CA SER A 462 6.07 -15.67 -13.12
C SER A 462 5.59 -16.80 -12.22
N VAL A 463 5.98 -18.05 -12.51
CA VAL A 463 5.63 -19.22 -11.70
C VAL A 463 6.34 -19.17 -10.35
N ILE A 464 7.62 -18.79 -10.31
CA ILE A 464 8.37 -18.62 -9.06
C ILE A 464 7.74 -17.52 -8.21
N GLU A 465 7.46 -16.36 -8.80
CA GLU A 465 6.85 -15.23 -8.07
C GLU A 465 5.42 -15.52 -7.58
N TYR A 466 4.66 -16.32 -8.32
CA TYR A 466 3.34 -16.78 -7.89
C TYR A 466 3.41 -17.62 -6.61
N GLY A 467 4.28 -18.62 -6.58
CA GLY A 467 4.46 -19.43 -5.38
C GLY A 467 5.01 -18.63 -4.19
N ASN A 468 5.95 -17.69 -4.46
CA ASN A 468 6.44 -16.75 -3.43
C ASN A 468 5.30 -15.88 -2.88
N ALA A 469 4.39 -15.40 -3.75
CA ALA A 469 3.24 -14.61 -3.32
C ALA A 469 2.33 -15.42 -2.36
N ILE A 470 2.08 -16.68 -2.65
CA ILE A 470 1.29 -17.56 -1.75
C ILE A 470 2.02 -17.74 -0.41
N LYS A 471 3.33 -18.05 -0.43
CA LYS A 471 4.12 -18.23 0.80
C LYS A 471 4.16 -16.95 1.66
N ASP A 472 4.25 -15.78 1.03
CA ASP A 472 4.16 -14.50 1.73
C ASP A 472 2.78 -14.27 2.36
N LEU A 473 1.69 -14.64 1.67
CA LEU A 473 0.34 -14.57 2.23
C LEU A 473 0.18 -15.51 3.43
N VAL A 474 0.71 -16.73 3.34
CA VAL A 474 0.77 -17.68 4.47
C VAL A 474 1.50 -17.06 5.66
N ALA A 475 2.66 -16.42 5.43
CA ALA A 475 3.41 -15.73 6.47
C ALA A 475 2.61 -14.57 7.12
N ALA A 476 1.63 -14.00 6.43
CA ALA A 476 0.71 -12.98 6.94
C ALA A 476 -0.57 -13.55 7.59
N ASN A 477 -0.66 -14.87 7.76
CA ASN A 477 -1.87 -15.55 8.23
C ASN A 477 -3.06 -15.43 7.27
N ILE A 478 -2.81 -15.41 5.97
CA ILE A 478 -3.86 -15.28 4.95
C ILE A 478 -3.84 -16.50 4.03
N PHE A 479 -5.02 -17.06 3.82
CA PHE A 479 -5.29 -18.06 2.80
C PHE A 479 -6.10 -17.41 1.67
N PRO A 480 -5.66 -17.47 0.39
CA PRO A 480 -6.35 -16.81 -0.72
C PRO A 480 -7.75 -17.36 -1.02
N GLY A 481 -8.05 -18.61 -0.64
CA GLY A 481 -9.26 -19.31 -1.02
C GLY A 481 -9.17 -19.85 -2.44
N ASP A 482 -9.42 -18.99 -3.43
CA ASP A 482 -9.27 -19.34 -4.85
C ASP A 482 -7.87 -18.97 -5.37
N MET A 483 -7.02 -19.98 -5.58
CA MET A 483 -5.64 -19.81 -6.04
C MET A 483 -5.47 -19.84 -7.57
N LEU A 484 -6.52 -19.69 -8.35
CA LEU A 484 -6.42 -19.66 -9.80
C LEU A 484 -5.54 -18.48 -10.28
N TRP A 485 -4.77 -18.70 -11.34
CA TRP A 485 -3.88 -17.70 -11.94
C TRP A 485 -4.56 -16.37 -12.26
N LYS A 486 -5.84 -16.40 -12.65
CA LYS A 486 -6.64 -15.21 -12.97
C LYS A 486 -6.87 -14.26 -11.79
N ASN A 487 -6.72 -14.74 -10.54
CA ASN A 487 -6.95 -13.97 -9.32
C ASN A 487 -5.70 -13.25 -8.82
N PHE A 488 -4.60 -13.46 -9.54
CA PHE A 488 -3.32 -12.79 -9.33
C PHE A 488 -3.00 -11.88 -10.52
N GLY A 489 -2.29 -10.81 -10.25
CA GLY A 489 -1.82 -9.87 -11.26
C GLY A 489 -0.33 -9.63 -11.16
N ILE A 490 0.27 -9.31 -12.31
CA ILE A 490 1.67 -8.92 -12.35
C ILE A 490 1.79 -7.40 -12.34
N THR A 491 2.64 -6.88 -11.49
CA THR A 491 2.92 -5.46 -11.40
C THR A 491 3.99 -5.06 -12.44
N ARG A 492 4.13 -3.76 -12.67
CA ARG A 492 5.19 -3.22 -13.56
C ARG A 492 6.62 -3.61 -13.16
N ASN A 493 6.82 -4.00 -11.90
CA ASN A 493 8.12 -4.41 -11.36
C ASN A 493 8.29 -5.95 -11.36
N GLY A 494 7.39 -6.70 -12.03
CA GLY A 494 7.46 -8.16 -12.12
C GLY A 494 7.02 -8.91 -10.87
N LYS A 495 6.47 -8.24 -9.86
CA LYS A 495 5.94 -8.91 -8.66
C LYS A 495 4.51 -9.38 -8.89
N VAL A 496 4.21 -10.57 -8.41
CA VAL A 496 2.87 -11.14 -8.39
C VAL A 496 2.13 -10.72 -7.13
N VAL A 497 0.92 -10.21 -7.29
CA VAL A 497 0.03 -9.78 -6.20
C VAL A 497 -1.35 -10.38 -6.38
N PHE A 498 -2.00 -10.68 -5.27
CA PHE A 498 -3.37 -11.17 -5.22
C PHE A 498 -4.35 -10.00 -5.20
N TYR A 499 -5.47 -10.09 -5.94
CA TYR A 499 -6.45 -8.99 -6.05
C TYR A 499 -7.91 -9.43 -6.00
N ASP A 500 -8.20 -10.73 -5.87
CA ASP A 500 -9.56 -11.26 -5.74
C ASP A 500 -9.82 -11.70 -4.30
N TYR A 501 -10.49 -10.85 -3.53
CA TYR A 501 -10.66 -11.05 -2.09
C TYR A 501 -11.94 -11.76 -1.69
N ASP A 502 -12.71 -12.27 -2.64
CA ASP A 502 -14.03 -12.82 -2.40
C ASP A 502 -14.01 -14.01 -1.44
N GLU A 503 -12.96 -14.83 -1.47
CA GLU A 503 -12.84 -16.08 -0.73
C GLU A 503 -11.69 -16.10 0.29
N ILE A 504 -11.04 -14.96 0.52
CA ILE A 504 -9.91 -14.94 1.44
C ILE A 504 -10.35 -15.25 2.88
N GLU A 505 -9.51 -15.98 3.61
CA GLU A 505 -9.71 -16.37 5.00
C GLU A 505 -8.42 -16.26 5.81
N TYR A 506 -8.53 -16.32 7.14
CA TYR A 506 -7.35 -16.56 7.95
C TYR A 506 -6.84 -17.98 7.75
N LEU A 507 -5.54 -18.15 7.55
CA LEU A 507 -4.92 -19.47 7.49
C LEU A 507 -5.24 -20.30 8.74
N THR A 508 -5.28 -19.66 9.90
CA THR A 508 -5.58 -20.29 11.18
C THR A 508 -7.02 -20.80 11.29
N ASP A 509 -7.95 -20.29 10.49
CA ASP A 509 -9.34 -20.73 10.47
C ASP A 509 -9.57 -21.89 9.50
N CYS A 510 -8.66 -22.08 8.51
CA CYS A 510 -8.74 -23.18 7.55
C CYS A 510 -8.41 -24.52 8.20
N ASN A 511 -9.07 -25.59 7.74
CA ASN A 511 -8.82 -26.96 8.14
C ASN A 511 -8.15 -27.72 6.98
N PHE A 512 -6.83 -27.84 7.02
CA PHE A 512 -6.04 -28.49 5.97
C PHE A 512 -6.09 -30.00 6.15
N ARG A 513 -6.56 -30.71 5.12
CA ARG A 513 -6.80 -32.15 5.14
C ARG A 513 -6.23 -32.80 3.88
N ARG A 514 -5.85 -34.07 3.99
CA ARG A 514 -5.60 -34.92 2.83
C ARG A 514 -6.91 -35.41 2.26
N VAL A 515 -6.94 -35.60 0.94
CA VAL A 515 -8.05 -36.31 0.29
C VAL A 515 -8.05 -37.74 0.82
N PRO A 516 -9.15 -38.20 1.41
CA PRO A 516 -9.23 -39.58 1.91
C PRO A 516 -9.03 -40.61 0.77
N THR A 517 -8.38 -41.69 1.06
CA THR A 517 -8.25 -42.81 0.10
C THR A 517 -9.62 -43.42 -0.20
N PRO A 518 -9.96 -43.69 -1.48
CA PRO A 518 -11.20 -44.36 -1.84
C PRO A 518 -11.34 -45.72 -1.11
N ARG A 519 -12.54 -46.05 -0.68
CA ARG A 519 -12.83 -47.31 0.06
C ARG A 519 -13.12 -48.47 -0.87
N ASN A 520 -13.52 -48.18 -2.11
CA ASN A 520 -13.88 -49.16 -3.13
C ASN A 520 -13.66 -48.58 -4.54
N GLU A 521 -13.73 -49.45 -5.56
CA GLU A 521 -13.57 -49.04 -6.97
C GLU A 521 -14.66 -48.06 -7.45
N GLU A 522 -15.86 -48.09 -6.86
CA GLU A 522 -16.95 -47.17 -7.21
C GLU A 522 -16.62 -45.76 -6.77
N GLU A 523 -16.05 -45.56 -5.57
CA GLU A 523 -15.58 -44.28 -5.08
C GLU A 523 -14.38 -43.77 -5.90
N GLU A 524 -13.46 -44.64 -6.30
CA GLU A 524 -12.30 -44.30 -7.12
C GLU A 524 -12.69 -43.87 -8.54
N MET A 525 -13.72 -44.51 -9.11
CA MET A 525 -14.25 -44.21 -10.44
C MET A 525 -15.31 -43.09 -10.44
N SER A 526 -15.78 -42.67 -9.27
CA SER A 526 -16.79 -41.65 -9.12
C SER A 526 -16.26 -40.27 -9.53
N GLY A 527 -16.96 -39.60 -10.41
CA GLY A 527 -16.72 -38.18 -10.71
C GLY A 527 -17.23 -37.21 -9.61
N GLU A 528 -17.87 -37.73 -8.57
CA GLU A 528 -18.44 -36.96 -7.47
C GLU A 528 -17.55 -37.07 -6.22
N VAL A 529 -17.55 -35.97 -5.41
CA VAL A 529 -16.83 -35.95 -4.14
C VAL A 529 -17.50 -36.92 -3.15
N TRP A 530 -16.85 -38.02 -2.84
CA TRP A 530 -17.37 -39.10 -1.99
C TRP A 530 -17.05 -38.95 -0.49
N TYR A 531 -16.36 -37.87 -0.11
CA TYR A 531 -16.02 -37.51 1.27
C TYR A 531 -16.68 -36.22 1.72
N THR A 532 -16.89 -36.07 3.03
CA THR A 532 -17.52 -34.88 3.60
C THR A 532 -16.55 -33.70 3.55
N VAL A 533 -17.00 -32.59 3.03
CA VAL A 533 -16.29 -31.31 2.97
C VAL A 533 -16.99 -30.30 3.88
N GLY A 534 -16.29 -29.82 4.88
CA GLY A 534 -16.71 -28.74 5.75
C GLY A 534 -16.46 -27.36 5.13
N PRO A 535 -17.05 -26.28 5.65
CA PRO A 535 -16.95 -24.94 5.08
C PRO A 535 -15.53 -24.35 5.05
N HIS A 536 -14.63 -24.83 5.92
CA HIS A 536 -13.24 -24.38 6.01
C HIS A 536 -12.22 -25.48 5.63
N ASP A 537 -12.70 -26.59 5.08
CA ASP A 537 -11.83 -27.68 4.66
C ASP A 537 -11.06 -27.30 3.39
N VAL A 538 -9.75 -27.51 3.41
CA VAL A 538 -8.84 -27.24 2.29
C VAL A 538 -8.04 -28.52 2.01
N PHE A 539 -8.00 -28.91 0.74
CA PHE A 539 -7.28 -30.08 0.26
C PHE A 539 -6.15 -29.65 -0.69
N PRO A 540 -4.94 -29.36 -0.21
CA PRO A 540 -3.85 -28.81 -1.03
C PRO A 540 -3.49 -29.68 -2.24
N GLU A 541 -3.63 -30.98 -2.16
CA GLU A 541 -3.39 -31.92 -3.27
C GLU A 541 -4.24 -31.58 -4.50
N THR A 542 -5.43 -31.02 -4.30
CA THR A 542 -6.35 -30.67 -5.40
C THR A 542 -5.93 -29.43 -6.18
N PHE A 543 -4.97 -28.63 -5.69
CA PHE A 543 -4.48 -27.47 -6.43
C PHE A 543 -3.73 -27.86 -7.70
N GLY A 544 -3.04 -28.99 -7.69
CA GLY A 544 -2.24 -29.48 -8.82
C GLY A 544 -3.02 -29.57 -10.14
N PRO A 545 -4.14 -30.30 -10.22
CA PRO A 545 -4.94 -30.43 -11.44
C PRO A 545 -5.41 -29.10 -12.05
N PHE A 546 -5.73 -28.11 -11.21
CA PHE A 546 -6.23 -26.81 -11.67
C PHE A 546 -5.11 -25.84 -12.07
N LEU A 547 -3.94 -25.92 -11.44
CA LEU A 547 -2.85 -24.97 -11.65
C LEU A 547 -1.78 -25.48 -12.61
N LEU A 548 -1.55 -26.79 -12.69
CA LEU A 548 -0.38 -27.42 -13.29
C LEU A 548 -0.72 -28.22 -14.55
N GLY A 549 -1.69 -27.75 -15.33
CA GLY A 549 -2.07 -28.39 -16.60
C GLY A 549 -1.00 -28.32 -17.70
N ASN A 550 -0.12 -27.31 -17.64
CA ASN A 550 1.00 -27.14 -18.57
C ASN A 550 2.27 -27.77 -17.99
N ASP A 551 2.95 -28.64 -18.74
CA ASP A 551 4.12 -29.41 -18.26
C ASP A 551 5.31 -28.49 -17.91
N ALA A 552 5.55 -27.40 -18.65
CA ALA A 552 6.63 -26.47 -18.36
C ALA A 552 6.37 -25.70 -17.06
N VAL A 553 5.12 -25.24 -16.85
CA VAL A 553 4.69 -24.61 -15.60
C VAL A 553 4.81 -25.58 -14.43
N ARG A 554 4.37 -26.84 -14.64
CA ARG A 554 4.46 -27.89 -13.63
C ARG A 554 5.88 -28.15 -13.20
N ALA A 555 6.82 -28.26 -14.15
CA ALA A 555 8.23 -28.52 -13.86
C ALA A 555 8.82 -27.42 -12.95
N VAL A 556 8.62 -26.15 -13.29
CA VAL A 556 9.10 -25.01 -12.50
C VAL A 556 8.41 -24.95 -11.13
N PHE A 557 7.08 -25.13 -11.09
CA PHE A 557 6.33 -25.08 -9.83
C PHE A 557 6.76 -26.20 -8.87
N MET A 558 6.88 -27.41 -9.35
CA MET A 558 7.31 -28.56 -8.52
C MET A 558 8.73 -28.41 -8.01
N GLN A 559 9.62 -27.80 -8.80
CA GLN A 559 11.00 -27.54 -8.39
C GLN A 559 11.08 -26.53 -7.24
N HIS A 560 10.26 -25.48 -7.24
CA HIS A 560 10.38 -24.35 -6.31
C HIS A 560 9.28 -24.32 -5.23
N HIS A 561 8.12 -24.91 -5.51
CA HIS A 561 6.89 -24.74 -4.71
C HIS A 561 6.08 -26.04 -4.58
N GLY A 562 6.69 -27.21 -4.79
CA GLY A 562 6.01 -28.50 -4.63
C GLY A 562 5.46 -28.72 -3.21
N ASP A 563 6.06 -28.05 -2.21
CA ASP A 563 5.60 -28.02 -0.83
C ASP A 563 4.19 -27.43 -0.66
N LEU A 564 3.75 -26.55 -1.54
CA LEU A 564 2.39 -25.97 -1.51
C LEU A 564 1.29 -27.01 -1.81
N LEU A 565 1.63 -28.16 -2.39
CA LEU A 565 0.70 -29.28 -2.61
C LEU A 565 0.66 -30.24 -1.43
N ASP A 566 1.55 -30.10 -0.43
CA ASP A 566 1.58 -30.96 0.75
C ASP A 566 0.81 -30.32 1.91
N VAL A 567 -0.15 -31.07 2.44
CA VAL A 567 -0.92 -30.69 3.65
C VAL A 567 -0.01 -30.32 4.82
N ALA A 568 1.14 -31.02 4.96
CA ALA A 568 2.07 -30.80 6.05
C ALA A 568 2.63 -29.37 6.07
N PHE A 569 2.88 -28.76 4.89
CA PHE A 569 3.31 -27.36 4.78
C PHE A 569 2.30 -26.41 5.47
N TRP A 570 1.02 -26.54 5.12
CA TRP A 570 -0.04 -25.66 5.60
C TRP A 570 -0.33 -25.86 7.10
N GLN A 571 -0.39 -27.11 7.55
CA GLN A 571 -0.60 -27.44 8.96
C GLN A 571 0.54 -26.90 9.83
N GLN A 572 1.79 -27.11 9.43
CA GLN A 572 2.96 -26.60 10.16
C GLN A 572 2.96 -25.07 10.28
N HIS A 573 2.63 -24.36 9.18
CA HIS A 573 2.57 -22.90 9.22
C HIS A 573 1.43 -22.41 10.10
N LYS A 574 0.24 -23.05 10.03
CA LYS A 574 -0.88 -22.77 10.91
C LYS A 574 -0.50 -22.92 12.39
N GLU A 575 0.08 -24.05 12.76
CA GLU A 575 0.51 -24.34 14.14
C GLU A 575 1.54 -23.32 14.65
N ARG A 576 2.52 -22.97 13.83
CA ARG A 576 3.52 -21.94 14.19
C ARG A 576 2.89 -20.58 14.43
N ILE A 577 1.95 -20.15 13.58
CA ILE A 577 1.23 -18.88 13.75
C ILE A 577 0.38 -18.91 15.02
N GLN A 578 -0.32 -20.02 15.30
CA GLN A 578 -1.11 -20.20 16.53
C GLN A 578 -0.23 -20.19 17.78
N ALA A 579 1.00 -20.70 17.67
CA ALA A 579 2.01 -20.63 18.73
C ALA A 579 2.66 -19.24 18.88
N GLY A 580 2.24 -18.25 18.07
CA GLY A 580 2.72 -16.87 18.15
C GLY A 580 3.98 -16.60 17.33
N HIS A 581 4.38 -17.49 16.42
CA HIS A 581 5.52 -17.25 15.56
C HIS A 581 5.22 -16.12 14.54
N VAL A 582 6.12 -15.15 14.42
CA VAL A 582 6.08 -14.10 13.41
C VAL A 582 7.14 -14.39 12.35
N TYR A 583 6.68 -14.66 11.14
CA TYR A 583 7.58 -14.95 10.02
C TYR A 583 8.32 -13.69 9.54
N ASP A 584 9.54 -13.91 9.04
CA ASP A 584 10.28 -12.91 8.29
C ASP A 584 9.72 -12.81 6.88
N VAL A 585 9.65 -11.59 6.36
CA VAL A 585 9.26 -11.30 4.99
C VAL A 585 10.22 -10.28 4.43
N PHE A 586 10.90 -10.64 3.36
CA PHE A 586 11.90 -9.81 2.71
C PHE A 586 11.31 -9.14 1.46
N PRO A 587 11.26 -7.80 1.40
CA PRO A 587 10.77 -7.09 0.21
C PRO A 587 11.81 -6.99 -0.91
N TYR A 588 12.86 -7.81 -0.87
CA TYR A 588 13.94 -7.88 -1.86
C TYR A 588 14.36 -9.33 -2.09
N ASP A 589 14.99 -9.56 -3.24
CA ASP A 589 15.34 -10.91 -3.67
C ASP A 589 16.42 -11.53 -2.77
N PRO A 590 16.35 -12.86 -2.51
CA PRO A 590 17.34 -13.56 -1.69
C PRO A 590 18.77 -13.40 -2.20
N GLU A 591 18.98 -13.27 -3.51
CA GLU A 591 20.29 -13.05 -4.13
C GLU A 591 20.97 -11.72 -3.74
N ARG A 592 20.20 -10.77 -3.21
CA ARG A 592 20.70 -9.49 -2.72
C ARG A 592 21.26 -9.57 -1.30
N ARG A 593 20.92 -10.63 -0.59
CA ARG A 593 21.31 -10.81 0.80
C ARG A 593 22.80 -11.15 0.93
N PHE A 594 23.45 -10.54 1.90
CA PHE A 594 24.79 -10.92 2.27
C PHE A 594 24.73 -12.29 2.97
N HIS A 595 25.48 -13.27 2.45
CA HIS A 595 25.57 -14.56 3.11
C HIS A 595 26.35 -14.40 4.42
N HIS A 596 25.65 -14.38 5.52
CA HIS A 596 26.25 -14.57 6.83
C HIS A 596 26.51 -16.05 6.95
N ALA A 597 27.78 -16.47 6.81
CA ALA A 597 28.16 -17.85 7.04
C ALA A 597 27.64 -18.25 8.43
N ALA A 598 26.81 -19.28 8.49
CA ALA A 598 26.47 -19.92 9.76
C ALA A 598 27.79 -20.37 10.39
N HIS A 599 28.14 -19.79 11.52
CA HIS A 599 29.25 -20.25 12.35
C HIS A 599 28.80 -21.45 13.18
#